data_ba005022d21e9e3eca071e9ebbca8b76
#
_entry.id   ba005022d21e9e3eca071e9ebbca8b76
#
_cell.length_a   1.000
_cell.length_b   1.000
_cell.length_c   1.000
_cell.angle_alpha   90.00
_cell.angle_beta   90.00
_cell.angle_gamma   90.00
#
_symmetry.space_group_name_H-M   'P 1'
#
loop_
_entity.id
_entity.type
_entity.pdbx_description
1 polymer ?
#
loop_
_entity_poly.entity_id
_entity_poly.type
_entity_poly.pdbx_seq_one_letter_code
_entity_poly.pdbx_strand_id
1 'polypeptide(L)'
;MFGLFKRKKKIETPETVDTPVVEETANEQTPDETVIEHIESEIQQTPVIEETRQAETMTENFRQPEKIHIPDIESFRQSKQAAMSVVQTPEPEPESEPEPAKKSGWFSRLKQGLTKSRDKLGKSLATVFGGGQIDEDLYEELETVLLTSDMGVEATERLLSDVRKRVTLKGLKDASELKQALKEALRELLQPLEQPLVLPEKGDEPFVIMMAGVNGAGKTTSIGKLAKLYQSENRSVLLAAGDTFRAAAREQLIEWGNRNDVTVISQEKGESAAVCFDAVEAAKARKIDIVLADTAGRLPTQLHLMEEIKKVKRVLQKSMPDAPHEILLVLDANIGQNAVNQVVAFDDALGLTGLVLTKLDGTAKGGVIAALAAVRPIPVRYIGVGESIDDLRPFVARDFVDALLPD
;
A
#
# COMPACT_ATOMS: atom_id res chain seq x y z
N MET A 1 -1.50 -66.84 -43.44
CA MET A 1 -2.05 -66.71 -44.82
C MET A 1 -2.89 -65.44 -44.84
N PHE A 2 -2.44 -64.49 -45.68
CA PHE A 2 -3.15 -63.38 -46.35
C PHE A 2 -4.01 -62.44 -45.42
N GLY A 3 -3.96 -61.13 -45.54
CA GLY A 3 -3.29 -60.24 -46.49
C GLY A 3 -3.61 -58.80 -46.15
N LEU A 4 -2.70 -57.92 -46.40
CA LEU A 4 -2.76 -56.45 -46.36
C LEU A 4 -3.95 -55.89 -47.16
N PHE A 5 -4.58 -54.81 -46.64
CA PHE A 5 -4.99 -53.68 -47.49
C PHE A 5 -4.91 -52.35 -46.75
N LYS A 6 -3.88 -51.53 -47.07
CA LYS A 6 -3.83 -50.12 -46.78
C LYS A 6 -4.80 -49.37 -47.68
N ARG A 7 -5.70 -48.58 -47.12
CA ARG A 7 -6.39 -47.48 -47.83
C ARG A 7 -5.89 -46.15 -47.35
N LYS A 8 -5.14 -45.49 -48.23
CA LYS A 8 -4.81 -44.04 -48.15
C LYS A 8 -6.12 -43.25 -48.31
N LYS A 9 -6.45 -42.39 -47.33
CA LYS A 9 -7.46 -41.33 -47.49
C LYS A 9 -6.76 -40.08 -48.00
N LYS A 10 -7.21 -39.60 -49.16
CA LYS A 10 -6.80 -38.38 -49.85
C LYS A 10 -7.36 -37.18 -49.05
N ILE A 11 -6.50 -36.23 -48.66
CA ILE A 11 -6.89 -34.98 -48.08
C ILE A 11 -7.25 -34.04 -49.23
N GLU A 12 -8.51 -33.63 -49.30
CA GLU A 12 -9.00 -32.56 -50.16
C GLU A 12 -8.80 -31.23 -49.41
N THR A 13 -8.13 -30.30 -50.06
CA THR A 13 -8.02 -28.88 -49.70
C THR A 13 -9.35 -28.18 -49.97
N PRO A 14 -9.89 -27.37 -49.04
CA PRO A 14 -11.04 -26.52 -49.37
C PRO A 14 -10.62 -25.29 -50.17
N GLU A 15 -11.47 -24.97 -51.15
CA GLU A 15 -11.37 -23.81 -52.05
C GLU A 15 -11.36 -22.48 -51.30
N THR A 16 -10.57 -21.58 -51.84
CA THR A 16 -10.50 -20.16 -51.46
C THR A 16 -11.80 -19.45 -51.86
N VAL A 17 -12.49 -18.91 -50.87
CA VAL A 17 -13.62 -17.99 -51.09
C VAL A 17 -13.04 -16.57 -51.21
N ASP A 18 -13.24 -15.95 -52.38
CA ASP A 18 -12.97 -14.53 -52.64
C ASP A 18 -13.76 -13.63 -51.71
N THR A 19 -13.06 -12.83 -50.91
CA THR A 19 -13.61 -11.68 -50.22
C THR A 19 -13.23 -10.41 -51.01
N PRO A 20 -14.19 -9.47 -51.22
CA PRO A 20 -13.89 -8.28 -52.00
C PRO A 20 -12.97 -7.33 -51.18
N VAL A 21 -11.96 -6.84 -51.85
CA VAL A 21 -11.07 -5.78 -51.40
C VAL A 21 -11.89 -4.48 -51.33
N VAL A 22 -12.03 -3.96 -50.12
CA VAL A 22 -12.51 -2.59 -49.91
C VAL A 22 -11.28 -1.70 -49.92
N GLU A 23 -11.15 -0.85 -50.91
CA GLU A 23 -10.18 0.25 -50.98
C GLU A 23 -10.51 1.26 -49.88
N GLU A 24 -9.68 1.31 -48.84
CA GLU A 24 -9.67 2.36 -47.82
C GLU A 24 -8.93 3.57 -48.41
N THR A 25 -9.69 4.54 -48.91
CA THR A 25 -9.15 5.87 -49.29
C THR A 25 -8.82 6.58 -47.98
N ALA A 26 -7.54 6.71 -47.66
CA ALA A 26 -7.04 7.60 -46.62
C ALA A 26 -7.38 9.05 -46.98
N ASN A 27 -8.30 9.65 -46.25
CA ASN A 27 -8.61 11.08 -46.32
C ASN A 27 -7.85 11.75 -45.16
N GLU A 28 -6.63 12.22 -45.41
CA GLU A 28 -5.90 13.14 -44.56
C GLU A 28 -6.61 14.49 -44.56
N GLN A 29 -7.46 14.71 -43.56
CA GLN A 29 -7.94 16.06 -43.25
C GLN A 29 -6.93 16.73 -42.35
N THR A 30 -6.18 17.67 -42.89
CA THR A 30 -5.42 18.66 -42.13
C THR A 30 -6.41 19.52 -41.30
N PRO A 31 -6.09 19.85 -40.04
CA PRO A 31 -6.95 20.71 -39.23
C PRO A 31 -7.08 22.09 -39.86
N ASP A 32 -8.30 22.61 -39.84
CA ASP A 32 -8.70 23.90 -40.39
C ASP A 32 -7.92 25.02 -39.69
N GLU A 33 -7.21 25.87 -40.46
CA GLU A 33 -6.42 27.02 -39.97
C GLU A 33 -7.24 28.00 -39.11
N THR A 34 -8.57 28.02 -39.28
CA THR A 34 -9.49 28.87 -38.50
C THR A 34 -9.62 28.46 -37.01
N VAL A 35 -9.31 27.22 -36.66
CA VAL A 35 -9.34 26.74 -35.25
C VAL A 35 -8.08 27.15 -34.50
N ILE A 36 -6.95 27.26 -35.20
CA ILE A 36 -5.67 27.66 -34.62
C ILE A 36 -5.66 29.16 -34.29
N GLU A 37 -6.21 30.02 -35.14
CA GLU A 37 -6.34 31.47 -34.88
C GLU A 37 -7.28 31.77 -33.70
N HIS A 38 -8.27 30.91 -33.42
CA HIS A 38 -9.19 31.15 -32.29
C HIS A 38 -8.56 30.79 -30.94
N ILE A 39 -7.65 29.80 -30.91
CA ILE A 39 -6.91 29.42 -29.70
C ILE A 39 -5.82 30.43 -29.38
N GLU A 40 -5.15 30.99 -30.36
CA GLU A 40 -4.13 32.04 -30.13
C GLU A 40 -4.75 33.37 -29.68
N SER A 41 -6.01 33.68 -30.02
CA SER A 41 -6.68 34.90 -29.56
C SER A 41 -7.18 34.83 -28.11
N GLU A 42 -7.46 33.64 -27.57
CA GLU A 42 -7.83 33.46 -26.14
C GLU A 42 -6.62 33.49 -25.18
N ILE A 43 -5.42 33.18 -25.67
CA ILE A 43 -4.18 33.18 -24.84
C ILE A 43 -3.71 34.64 -24.59
N GLN A 44 -4.11 35.61 -25.39
CA GLN A 44 -3.70 37.02 -25.24
C GLN A 44 -4.61 37.86 -24.31
N GLN A 45 -5.66 37.29 -23.72
CA GLN A 45 -6.59 38.03 -22.84
C GLN A 45 -6.55 37.67 -21.35
N THR A 46 -5.57 36.93 -20.89
CA THR A 46 -5.37 36.76 -19.45
C THR A 46 -4.50 37.90 -18.89
N PRO A 47 -4.95 38.65 -17.88
CA PRO A 47 -4.14 39.71 -17.28
C PRO A 47 -2.96 39.09 -16.54
N VAL A 48 -1.77 39.45 -16.98
CA VAL A 48 -0.51 39.20 -16.25
C VAL A 48 -0.60 39.97 -14.94
N ILE A 49 -0.66 39.26 -13.83
CA ILE A 49 -0.62 39.86 -12.49
C ILE A 49 0.78 40.45 -12.30
N GLU A 50 0.78 41.76 -12.09
CA GLU A 50 1.92 42.65 -11.90
C GLU A 50 2.48 42.46 -10.46
N GLU A 51 3.22 41.36 -10.21
CA GLU A 51 3.85 41.05 -8.91
C GLU A 51 5.38 41.13 -8.92
N THR A 52 5.98 41.80 -9.90
CA THR A 52 7.45 41.90 -10.02
C THR A 52 8.00 43.29 -9.89
N ARG A 53 7.27 44.23 -9.29
CA ARG A 53 7.75 45.62 -9.10
C ARG A 53 7.88 46.12 -7.66
N GLN A 54 7.76 45.24 -6.66
CA GLN A 54 7.95 45.63 -5.25
C GLN A 54 9.24 45.08 -4.58
N ALA A 55 10.08 44.35 -5.31
CA ALA A 55 11.31 43.79 -4.76
C ALA A 55 12.56 44.65 -4.94
N GLU A 56 12.50 45.77 -5.67
CA GLU A 56 13.67 46.62 -5.94
C GLU A 56 13.76 47.92 -5.11
N THR A 57 12.83 48.20 -4.19
CA THR A 57 12.85 49.42 -3.36
C THR A 57 13.10 49.19 -1.87
N MET A 58 13.55 48.02 -1.46
CA MET A 58 13.89 47.72 -0.04
C MET A 58 15.38 47.51 0.27
N THR A 59 16.31 47.98 -0.55
CA THR A 59 17.76 47.82 -0.30
C THR A 59 18.48 49.08 0.12
N GLU A 60 17.79 50.15 0.50
CA GLU A 60 18.44 51.35 1.04
C GLU A 60 17.86 51.75 2.40
N ASN A 61 18.14 50.99 3.47
CA ASN A 61 18.08 51.46 4.85
C ASN A 61 18.71 50.46 5.83
N PHE A 62 19.93 50.03 5.59
CA PHE A 62 20.75 49.43 6.65
C PHE A 62 21.44 50.58 7.43
N ARG A 63 20.75 51.10 8.44
CA ARG A 63 21.35 51.86 9.50
C ARG A 63 22.18 50.94 10.41
N GLN A 64 23.30 51.47 10.89
CA GLN A 64 24.32 50.86 11.72
C GLN A 64 23.72 50.09 12.93
N PRO A 65 24.37 49.00 13.40
CA PRO A 65 23.88 48.23 14.54
C PRO A 65 24.01 49.06 15.83
N GLU A 66 22.89 49.36 16.46
CA GLU A 66 22.88 49.85 17.85
C GLU A 66 23.50 48.77 18.75
N LYS A 67 24.40 49.23 19.63
CA LYS A 67 25.04 48.37 20.63
C LYS A 67 23.99 47.81 21.57
N ILE A 68 23.73 46.48 21.46
CA ILE A 68 22.90 45.75 22.39
C ILE A 68 23.64 45.76 23.75
N HIS A 69 23.06 46.43 24.72
CA HIS A 69 23.53 46.42 26.12
C HIS A 69 23.15 45.05 26.71
N ILE A 70 24.15 44.21 26.96
CA ILE A 70 24.00 42.94 27.63
C ILE A 70 23.93 43.20 29.15
N PRO A 71 22.83 42.95 29.86
CA PRO A 71 22.80 43.10 31.31
C PRO A 71 23.73 42.08 31.98
N ASP A 72 24.41 42.55 33.03
CA ASP A 72 25.39 41.82 33.80
C ASP A 72 24.82 40.50 34.38
N ILE A 73 25.54 39.40 34.17
CA ILE A 73 25.20 38.06 34.59
C ILE A 73 24.98 37.96 36.12
N GLU A 74 25.53 38.87 36.89
CA GLU A 74 25.40 38.93 38.34
C GLU A 74 23.98 39.34 38.80
N SER A 75 23.33 40.24 38.06
CA SER A 75 21.91 40.63 38.34
C SER A 75 20.91 39.50 38.10
N PHE A 76 21.23 38.57 37.18
CA PHE A 76 20.39 37.40 36.89
C PHE A 76 20.52 36.27 37.97
N ARG A 77 21.67 36.21 38.67
CA ARG A 77 21.86 35.26 39.78
C ARG A 77 21.17 35.72 41.07
N GLN A 78 21.09 36.98 41.34
CA GLN A 78 20.42 37.52 42.55
C GLN A 78 18.89 37.43 42.45
N SER A 79 18.31 37.62 41.28
CA SER A 79 16.86 37.45 41.09
C SER A 79 16.41 35.98 41.16
N LYS A 80 17.28 35.00 40.90
CA LYS A 80 16.96 33.58 41.05
C LYS A 80 17.05 33.08 42.49
N GLN A 81 17.86 33.72 43.35
CA GLN A 81 17.93 33.36 44.76
C GLN A 81 16.81 33.96 45.61
N ALA A 82 16.20 35.08 45.22
CA ALA A 82 15.08 35.68 45.90
C ALA A 82 13.74 34.99 45.60
N ALA A 83 13.64 34.20 44.51
CA ALA A 83 12.44 33.47 44.12
C ALA A 83 12.35 32.06 44.72
N MET A 84 13.32 31.60 45.51
CA MET A 84 13.38 30.27 46.08
C MET A 84 13.00 30.18 47.55
N SER A 85 12.45 31.25 48.16
CA SER A 85 11.89 31.20 49.51
C SER A 85 10.41 31.48 49.45
N VAL A 86 9.62 30.46 49.97
CA VAL A 86 8.16 30.47 50.21
C VAL A 86 7.29 30.09 49.01
N VAL A 87 7.23 28.81 48.70
CA VAL A 87 5.96 28.09 48.45
C VAL A 87 6.14 26.67 49.01
N GLN A 88 5.57 26.39 50.17
CA GLN A 88 5.31 24.99 50.57
C GLN A 88 4.18 24.49 49.69
N THR A 89 4.51 23.75 48.65
CA THR A 89 3.60 22.90 47.91
C THR A 89 3.29 21.68 48.78
N PRO A 90 1.99 21.30 48.97
CA PRO A 90 1.68 20.04 49.59
C PRO A 90 2.29 18.91 48.78
N GLU A 91 2.87 17.90 49.45
CA GLU A 91 3.33 16.68 48.82
C GLU A 91 2.25 16.13 47.90
N PRO A 92 2.56 15.86 46.60
CA PRO A 92 1.61 15.16 45.75
C PRO A 92 1.43 13.76 46.34
N GLU A 93 0.17 13.39 46.60
CA GLU A 93 -0.19 12.00 46.83
C GLU A 93 0.44 11.15 45.70
N PRO A 94 0.96 9.95 45.98
CA PRO A 94 1.58 9.14 44.96
C PRO A 94 0.52 8.87 43.88
N GLU A 95 0.66 9.53 42.74
CA GLU A 95 -0.06 9.16 41.53
C GLU A 95 0.26 7.67 41.32
N SER A 96 -0.79 6.84 41.40
CA SER A 96 -0.72 5.45 41.07
C SER A 96 -0.09 5.34 39.69
N GLU A 97 1.12 4.72 39.58
CA GLU A 97 1.73 4.41 38.31
C GLU A 97 0.66 3.79 37.43
N PRO A 98 0.46 4.28 36.17
CA PRO A 98 -0.51 3.67 35.28
C PRO A 98 -0.13 2.21 35.14
N GLU A 99 -1.01 1.32 35.58
CA GLU A 99 -0.84 -0.12 35.40
C GLU A 99 -0.41 -0.37 33.96
N PRO A 100 0.65 -1.14 33.68
CA PRO A 100 1.09 -1.40 32.34
C PRO A 100 -0.09 -1.98 31.56
N ALA A 101 -0.58 -1.23 30.59
CA ALA A 101 -1.70 -1.62 29.74
C ALA A 101 -1.44 -3.05 29.29
N LYS A 102 -2.28 -4.01 29.69
CA LYS A 102 -2.21 -5.40 29.28
C LYS A 102 -2.03 -5.40 27.77
N LYS A 103 -0.88 -5.83 27.27
CA LYS A 103 -0.61 -5.89 25.83
C LYS A 103 -1.71 -6.74 25.22
N SER A 104 -2.69 -6.10 24.59
CA SER A 104 -3.77 -6.81 23.91
C SER A 104 -3.11 -7.70 22.86
N GLY A 105 -3.49 -8.99 22.84
CA GLY A 105 -2.94 -9.93 21.87
C GLY A 105 -3.19 -9.42 20.44
N TRP A 106 -2.34 -9.82 19.48
CA TRP A 106 -2.45 -9.43 18.08
C TRP A 106 -3.88 -9.58 17.52
N PHE A 107 -4.52 -10.71 17.79
CA PHE A 107 -5.89 -10.97 17.34
C PHE A 107 -6.92 -9.96 17.89
N SER A 108 -6.74 -9.49 19.13
CA SER A 108 -7.59 -8.44 19.69
C SER A 108 -7.41 -7.11 18.95
N ARG A 109 -6.19 -6.75 18.59
CA ARG A 109 -5.91 -5.54 17.78
C ARG A 109 -6.44 -5.67 16.35
N LEU A 110 -6.30 -6.84 15.73
CA LEU A 110 -6.90 -7.12 14.42
C LEU A 110 -8.42 -6.98 14.46
N LYS A 111 -9.06 -7.57 15.48
CA LYS A 111 -10.52 -7.45 15.69
C LYS A 111 -10.95 -6.01 15.94
N GLN A 112 -10.18 -5.25 16.67
CA GLN A 112 -10.41 -3.82 16.90
C GLN A 112 -10.21 -3.02 15.60
N GLY A 113 -9.15 -3.28 14.84
CA GLY A 113 -8.89 -2.64 13.56
C GLY A 113 -9.98 -2.89 12.54
N LEU A 114 -10.53 -4.10 12.49
CA LEU A 114 -11.61 -4.45 11.56
C LEU A 114 -13.01 -4.09 12.04
N THR A 115 -13.16 -3.38 13.18
CA THR A 115 -14.49 -3.09 13.77
C THR A 115 -15.44 -2.42 12.78
N LYS A 116 -15.00 -1.41 12.03
CA LYS A 116 -15.85 -0.71 11.05
C LYS A 116 -16.32 -1.62 9.91
N SER A 117 -15.41 -2.42 9.36
CA SER A 117 -15.73 -3.39 8.30
C SER A 117 -16.65 -4.49 8.82
N ARG A 118 -16.35 -5.02 10.00
CA ARG A 118 -17.17 -6.02 10.68
C ARG A 118 -18.58 -5.51 10.97
N ASP A 119 -18.71 -4.31 11.53
CA ASP A 119 -20.01 -3.76 11.93
C ASP A 119 -20.89 -3.47 10.72
N LYS A 120 -20.29 -3.00 9.60
CA LYS A 120 -21.00 -2.81 8.34
C LYS A 120 -21.47 -4.16 7.78
N LEU A 121 -20.55 -5.08 7.57
CA LEU A 121 -20.85 -6.39 6.98
C LEU A 121 -21.73 -7.23 7.91
N GLY A 122 -21.40 -7.28 9.21
CA GLY A 122 -22.13 -8.08 10.19
C GLY A 122 -23.58 -7.64 10.41
N LYS A 123 -23.86 -6.32 10.45
CA LYS A 123 -25.24 -5.80 10.54
C LYS A 123 -26.06 -6.18 9.31
N SER A 124 -25.47 -6.01 8.10
CA SER A 124 -26.14 -6.36 6.87
C SER A 124 -26.39 -7.87 6.75
N LEU A 125 -25.38 -8.69 7.09
CA LEU A 125 -25.56 -10.16 7.12
C LEU A 125 -26.53 -10.63 8.20
N ALA A 126 -26.60 -9.98 9.35
CA ALA A 126 -27.58 -10.32 10.39
C ALA A 126 -29.03 -10.12 9.92
N THR A 127 -29.26 -9.13 9.05
CA THR A 127 -30.58 -8.92 8.41
C THR A 127 -30.88 -10.05 7.45
N VAL A 128 -29.92 -10.38 6.57
CA VAL A 128 -30.07 -11.49 5.59
C VAL A 128 -30.30 -12.82 6.31
N PHE A 129 -29.48 -13.14 7.30
CA PHE A 129 -29.58 -14.42 8.03
C PHE A 129 -30.70 -14.47 9.08
N GLY A 130 -31.42 -13.39 9.35
CA GLY A 130 -32.59 -13.36 10.24
C GLY A 130 -33.89 -13.89 9.62
N GLY A 131 -33.92 -14.15 8.33
CA GLY A 131 -35.14 -14.45 7.57
C GLY A 131 -35.61 -15.91 7.51
N GLY A 132 -34.85 -16.88 8.01
CA GLY A 132 -35.31 -18.26 8.24
C GLY A 132 -34.99 -19.29 7.16
N GLN A 133 -35.54 -19.27 5.97
CA GLN A 133 -35.30 -20.29 4.91
C GLN A 133 -34.30 -19.78 3.86
N ILE A 134 -33.55 -20.74 3.32
CA ILE A 134 -32.59 -20.46 2.22
C ILE A 134 -33.38 -20.56 0.92
N ASP A 135 -33.73 -19.39 0.37
CA ASP A 135 -34.42 -19.21 -0.92
C ASP A 135 -33.60 -18.32 -1.87
N GLU A 136 -34.15 -18.00 -3.03
CA GLU A 136 -33.43 -17.19 -4.02
C GLU A 136 -33.33 -15.74 -3.58
N ASP A 137 -34.34 -15.20 -2.90
CA ASP A 137 -34.35 -13.83 -2.39
C ASP A 137 -33.20 -13.61 -1.40
N LEU A 138 -32.91 -14.59 -0.56
CA LEU A 138 -31.79 -14.56 0.39
C LEU A 138 -30.43 -14.49 -0.34
N TYR A 139 -30.27 -15.17 -1.49
CA TYR A 139 -29.03 -15.07 -2.28
C TYR A 139 -28.90 -13.69 -2.94
N GLU A 140 -29.95 -13.05 -3.42
CA GLU A 140 -29.95 -11.71 -3.97
C GLU A 140 -29.61 -10.66 -2.89
N GLU A 141 -30.17 -10.81 -1.69
CA GLU A 141 -29.80 -9.97 -0.54
C GLU A 141 -28.32 -10.16 -0.16
N LEU A 142 -27.85 -11.42 -0.12
CA LEU A 142 -26.45 -11.72 0.18
C LEU A 142 -25.51 -11.12 -0.87
N GLU A 143 -25.83 -11.20 -2.16
CA GLU A 143 -25.10 -10.58 -3.24
C GLU A 143 -24.97 -9.07 -3.02
N THR A 144 -26.08 -8.40 -2.73
CA THR A 144 -26.13 -6.96 -2.45
C THR A 144 -25.23 -6.59 -1.27
N VAL A 145 -25.23 -7.39 -0.20
CA VAL A 145 -24.38 -7.16 0.98
C VAL A 145 -22.90 -7.31 0.63
N LEU A 146 -22.53 -8.33 -0.12
CA LEU A 146 -21.13 -8.58 -0.50
C LEU A 146 -20.61 -7.46 -1.41
N LEU A 147 -21.38 -7.06 -2.42
CA LEU A 147 -21.04 -5.95 -3.33
C LEU A 147 -20.88 -4.62 -2.57
N THR A 148 -21.81 -4.28 -1.69
CA THR A 148 -21.75 -3.04 -0.90
C THR A 148 -20.63 -3.04 0.13
N SER A 149 -20.04 -4.20 0.43
CA SER A 149 -18.88 -4.36 1.32
C SER A 149 -17.54 -4.30 0.60
N ASP A 150 -17.51 -3.79 -0.63
CA ASP A 150 -16.31 -3.62 -1.47
C ASP A 150 -15.61 -4.94 -1.85
N MET A 151 -16.33 -6.08 -1.87
CA MET A 151 -15.77 -7.36 -2.33
C MET A 151 -15.62 -7.45 -3.84
N GLY A 152 -16.37 -6.63 -4.60
CA GLY A 152 -16.35 -6.62 -6.07
C GLY A 152 -17.15 -7.77 -6.68
N VAL A 153 -17.45 -7.65 -7.98
CA VAL A 153 -18.35 -8.58 -8.68
C VAL A 153 -17.75 -9.98 -8.74
N GLU A 154 -16.50 -10.13 -9.19
CA GLU A 154 -15.85 -11.43 -9.39
C GLU A 154 -15.72 -12.24 -8.09
N ALA A 155 -15.38 -11.58 -6.98
CA ALA A 155 -15.31 -12.26 -5.68
C ALA A 155 -16.69 -12.64 -5.18
N THR A 156 -17.69 -11.77 -5.37
CA THR A 156 -19.09 -12.03 -4.97
C THR A 156 -19.66 -13.20 -5.73
N GLU A 157 -19.51 -13.26 -7.05
CA GLU A 157 -19.98 -14.38 -7.87
C GLU A 157 -19.31 -15.71 -7.48
N ARG A 158 -17.99 -15.70 -7.24
CA ARG A 158 -17.26 -16.90 -6.77
C ARG A 158 -17.78 -17.39 -5.43
N LEU A 159 -17.93 -16.47 -4.46
CA LEU A 159 -18.44 -16.78 -3.12
C LEU A 159 -19.86 -17.36 -3.18
N LEU A 160 -20.77 -16.70 -3.92
CA LEU A 160 -22.16 -17.18 -4.05
C LEU A 160 -22.24 -18.55 -4.74
N SER A 161 -21.46 -18.74 -5.80
CA SER A 161 -21.39 -20.05 -6.49
C SER A 161 -20.92 -21.15 -5.54
N ASP A 162 -19.88 -20.87 -4.73
CA ASP A 162 -19.35 -21.86 -3.79
C ASP A 162 -20.32 -22.12 -2.63
N VAL A 163 -20.95 -21.09 -2.09
CA VAL A 163 -21.97 -21.20 -1.03
C VAL A 163 -23.17 -22.01 -1.53
N ARG A 164 -23.70 -21.74 -2.74
CA ARG A 164 -24.78 -22.52 -3.35
C ARG A 164 -24.43 -24.01 -3.49
N LYS A 165 -23.19 -24.31 -3.93
CA LYS A 165 -22.71 -25.70 -4.00
C LYS A 165 -22.69 -26.37 -2.62
N ARG A 166 -22.20 -25.67 -1.58
CA ARG A 166 -22.16 -26.20 -0.21
C ARG A 166 -23.54 -26.43 0.36
N VAL A 167 -24.47 -25.52 0.14
CA VAL A 167 -25.89 -25.68 0.53
C VAL A 167 -26.47 -26.90 -0.11
N THR A 168 -26.29 -27.09 -1.41
CA THR A 168 -26.82 -28.26 -2.14
C THR A 168 -26.18 -29.56 -1.66
N LEU A 169 -24.87 -29.62 -1.50
CA LEU A 169 -24.14 -30.84 -1.14
C LEU A 169 -24.38 -31.28 0.30
N LYS A 170 -24.42 -30.30 1.24
CA LYS A 170 -24.60 -30.58 2.67
C LYS A 170 -26.08 -30.61 3.10
N GLY A 171 -26.99 -30.16 2.23
CA GLY A 171 -28.45 -30.10 2.54
C GLY A 171 -28.74 -29.06 3.64
N LEU A 172 -28.00 -27.91 3.63
CA LEU A 172 -28.16 -26.86 4.62
C LEU A 172 -29.56 -26.26 4.55
N LYS A 173 -30.16 -25.97 5.69
CA LYS A 173 -31.58 -25.55 5.77
C LYS A 173 -31.77 -24.23 6.53
N ASP A 174 -30.81 -23.82 7.33
CA ASP A 174 -30.94 -22.64 8.15
C ASP A 174 -29.83 -21.60 7.86
N ALA A 175 -30.12 -20.37 8.28
CA ALA A 175 -29.25 -19.22 8.04
C ALA A 175 -27.90 -19.29 8.78
N SER A 176 -27.83 -20.00 9.91
CA SER A 176 -26.58 -20.15 10.65
C SER A 176 -25.60 -21.05 9.93
N GLU A 177 -26.10 -22.13 9.30
CA GLU A 177 -25.31 -23.02 8.44
C GLU A 177 -24.83 -22.29 7.19
N LEU A 178 -25.67 -21.40 6.63
CA LEU A 178 -25.27 -20.55 5.48
C LEU A 178 -24.17 -19.57 5.84
N LYS A 179 -24.25 -18.94 7.02
CA LYS A 179 -23.17 -18.06 7.53
C LYS A 179 -21.84 -18.82 7.63
N GLN A 180 -21.89 -20.03 8.16
CA GLN A 180 -20.70 -20.87 8.27
C GLN A 180 -20.17 -21.28 6.89
N ALA A 181 -21.05 -21.61 5.94
CA ALA A 181 -20.65 -21.90 4.56
C ALA A 181 -19.99 -20.68 3.88
N LEU A 182 -20.52 -19.46 4.08
CA LEU A 182 -19.91 -18.24 3.59
C LEU A 182 -18.52 -17.99 4.21
N LYS A 183 -18.39 -18.22 5.52
CA LYS A 183 -17.12 -18.08 6.24
C LYS A 183 -16.04 -19.03 5.71
N GLU A 184 -16.42 -20.28 5.43
CA GLU A 184 -15.54 -21.29 4.81
C GLU A 184 -15.16 -20.90 3.37
N ALA A 185 -16.13 -20.50 2.55
CA ALA A 185 -15.90 -20.06 1.18
C ALA A 185 -14.96 -18.85 1.12
N LEU A 186 -15.12 -17.87 2.03
CA LEU A 186 -14.25 -16.72 2.12
C LEU A 186 -12.83 -17.10 2.53
N ARG A 187 -12.65 -18.03 3.47
CA ARG A 187 -11.32 -18.53 3.84
C ARG A 187 -10.61 -19.19 2.66
N GLU A 188 -11.31 -20.02 1.90
CA GLU A 188 -10.76 -20.69 0.72
C GLU A 188 -10.41 -19.68 -0.39
N LEU A 189 -11.26 -18.66 -0.60
CA LEU A 189 -10.97 -17.60 -1.56
C LEU A 189 -9.69 -16.82 -1.19
N LEU A 190 -9.46 -16.56 0.11
CA LEU A 190 -8.31 -15.81 0.59
C LEU A 190 -7.04 -16.66 0.77
N GLN A 191 -7.14 -17.98 0.82
CA GLN A 191 -6.02 -18.90 1.03
C GLN A 191 -4.83 -18.66 0.07
N PRO A 192 -5.02 -18.41 -1.23
CA PRO A 192 -3.89 -18.12 -2.14
C PRO A 192 -3.10 -16.86 -1.79
N LEU A 193 -3.70 -15.92 -1.06
CA LEU A 193 -3.01 -14.69 -0.60
C LEU A 193 -2.15 -14.93 0.64
N GLU A 194 -2.38 -16.02 1.39
CA GLU A 194 -1.64 -16.35 2.61
C GLU A 194 -0.31 -17.03 2.28
N GLN A 195 0.66 -16.21 1.91
CA GLN A 195 2.01 -16.66 1.65
C GLN A 195 2.97 -15.73 2.41
N PRO A 196 3.46 -16.15 3.59
CA PRO A 196 4.38 -15.34 4.37
C PRO A 196 5.68 -15.09 3.61
N LEU A 197 6.28 -13.93 3.83
CA LEU A 197 7.62 -13.64 3.33
C LEU A 197 8.63 -14.51 4.08
N VAL A 198 9.35 -15.33 3.34
CA VAL A 198 10.43 -16.17 3.89
C VAL A 198 11.76 -15.50 3.56
N LEU A 199 12.47 -15.06 4.59
CA LEU A 199 13.81 -14.53 4.43
C LEU A 199 14.81 -15.70 4.27
N PRO A 200 15.82 -15.55 3.39
CA PRO A 200 16.87 -16.53 3.26
C PRO A 200 17.72 -16.62 4.55
N GLU A 201 18.54 -17.65 4.67
CA GLU A 201 19.57 -17.69 5.70
C GLU A 201 20.51 -16.49 5.54
N LYS A 202 21.17 -16.10 6.64
CA LYS A 202 22.14 -15.00 6.62
C LYS A 202 23.31 -15.36 5.70
N GLY A 203 23.62 -14.45 4.79
CA GLY A 203 24.68 -14.61 3.80
C GLY A 203 25.57 -13.37 3.71
N ASP A 204 26.42 -13.33 2.70
CA ASP A 204 27.27 -12.17 2.43
C ASP A 204 26.57 -11.07 1.62
N GLU A 205 25.43 -11.39 0.99
CA GLU A 205 24.62 -10.46 0.19
C GLU A 205 23.31 -10.09 0.90
N PRO A 206 22.87 -8.83 0.83
CA PRO A 206 21.64 -8.39 1.46
C PRO A 206 20.39 -8.86 0.70
N PHE A 207 19.33 -9.18 1.42
CA PHE A 207 18.00 -9.36 0.86
C PHE A 207 17.35 -7.99 0.61
N VAL A 208 17.08 -7.66 -0.63
CA VAL A 208 16.58 -6.33 -1.04
C VAL A 208 15.07 -6.36 -1.23
N ILE A 209 14.36 -5.55 -0.45
CA ILE A 209 12.91 -5.34 -0.53
C ILE A 209 12.64 -3.93 -1.05
N MET A 210 12.01 -3.82 -2.20
CA MET A 210 11.59 -2.55 -2.81
C MET A 210 10.12 -2.27 -2.47
N MET A 211 9.86 -1.11 -1.85
CA MET A 211 8.52 -0.68 -1.47
C MET A 211 7.94 0.25 -2.52
N ALA A 212 6.88 -0.16 -3.20
CA ALA A 212 6.16 0.63 -4.20
C ALA A 212 4.78 1.08 -3.69
N GLY A 213 4.15 2.03 -4.40
CA GLY A 213 2.78 2.47 -4.10
C GLY A 213 2.62 3.98 -4.14
N VAL A 214 1.37 4.44 -4.14
CA VAL A 214 1.03 5.87 -4.20
C VAL A 214 1.36 6.61 -2.91
N ASN A 215 1.40 7.96 -2.98
CA ASN A 215 1.58 8.77 -1.78
C ASN A 215 0.41 8.60 -0.81
N GLY A 216 0.73 8.60 0.49
CA GLY A 216 -0.27 8.42 1.55
C GLY A 216 -0.69 6.97 1.78
N ALA A 217 -0.26 6.00 0.95
CA ALA A 217 -0.54 4.58 1.17
C ALA A 217 0.13 4.00 2.43
N GLY A 218 1.13 4.68 2.99
CA GLY A 218 1.82 4.24 4.21
C GLY A 218 3.17 3.57 3.97
N LYS A 219 3.83 3.77 2.80
CA LYS A 219 5.14 3.18 2.48
C LYS A 219 6.20 3.41 3.56
N THR A 220 6.53 4.68 3.82
CA THR A 220 7.57 5.06 4.78
C THR A 220 7.27 4.55 6.20
N THR A 221 6.00 4.59 6.61
CA THR A 221 5.56 4.04 7.90
C THR A 221 5.72 2.52 7.94
N SER A 222 5.34 1.83 6.87
CA SER A 222 5.49 0.36 6.77
C SER A 222 6.96 -0.05 6.81
N ILE A 223 7.84 0.70 6.14
CA ILE A 223 9.30 0.48 6.20
C ILE A 223 9.81 0.56 7.64
N GLY A 224 9.41 1.60 8.39
CA GLY A 224 9.82 1.74 9.79
C GLY A 224 9.34 0.59 10.68
N LYS A 225 8.11 0.11 10.46
CA LYS A 225 7.55 -1.05 11.19
C LYS A 225 8.23 -2.37 10.78
N LEU A 226 8.49 -2.57 9.49
CA LEU A 226 9.22 -3.75 8.99
C LEU A 226 10.66 -3.78 9.51
N ALA A 227 11.34 -2.64 9.54
CA ALA A 227 12.68 -2.56 10.11
C ALA A 227 12.70 -3.07 11.56
N LYS A 228 11.72 -2.64 12.38
CA LYS A 228 11.59 -3.13 13.76
C LYS A 228 11.24 -4.60 13.84
N LEU A 229 10.36 -5.07 12.97
CA LEU A 229 9.98 -6.49 12.91
C LEU A 229 11.21 -7.36 12.62
N TYR A 230 11.97 -7.04 11.57
CA TYR A 230 13.17 -7.82 11.21
C TYR A 230 14.29 -7.74 12.25
N GLN A 231 14.45 -6.58 12.91
CA GLN A 231 15.37 -6.53 14.07
C GLN A 231 14.94 -7.47 15.19
N SER A 232 13.63 -7.62 15.44
CA SER A 232 13.14 -8.56 16.46
C SER A 232 13.40 -10.03 16.07
N GLU A 233 13.65 -10.29 14.79
CA GLU A 233 14.06 -11.58 14.22
C GLU A 233 15.60 -11.71 14.13
N ASN A 234 16.34 -10.82 14.82
CA ASN A 234 17.81 -10.77 14.83
C ASN A 234 18.42 -10.52 13.43
N ARG A 235 17.73 -9.77 12.54
CA ARG A 235 18.26 -9.33 11.26
C ARG A 235 18.78 -7.91 11.34
N SER A 236 19.94 -7.66 10.76
CA SER A 236 20.44 -6.31 10.52
C SER A 236 19.71 -5.69 9.33
N VAL A 237 19.35 -4.40 9.45
CA VAL A 237 18.54 -3.70 8.45
C VAL A 237 19.20 -2.39 8.05
N LEU A 238 19.08 -2.02 6.79
CA LEU A 238 19.48 -0.73 6.26
C LEU A 238 18.32 -0.15 5.44
N LEU A 239 18.08 1.18 5.58
CA LEU A 239 17.02 1.87 4.88
C LEU A 239 17.58 2.73 3.74
N ALA A 240 16.92 2.71 2.58
CA ALA A 240 17.22 3.60 1.46
C ALA A 240 16.11 4.62 1.26
N ALA A 241 16.41 5.92 1.41
CA ALA A 241 15.46 7.02 1.24
C ALA A 241 15.31 7.40 -0.24
N GLY A 242 14.74 6.50 -1.03
CA GLY A 242 14.57 6.69 -2.48
C GLY A 242 13.39 7.59 -2.88
N ASP A 243 12.50 8.03 -1.98
CA ASP A 243 11.52 9.11 -2.26
C ASP A 243 12.21 10.48 -2.21
N THR A 244 13.07 10.75 -3.20
CA THR A 244 13.87 11.98 -3.27
C THR A 244 13.07 13.21 -3.68
N PHE A 245 11.86 13.03 -4.20
CA PHE A 245 10.97 14.14 -4.58
C PHE A 245 10.30 14.82 -3.38
N ARG A 246 10.32 14.18 -2.21
CA ARG A 246 9.66 14.67 -1.01
C ARG A 246 10.65 14.77 0.16
N ALA A 247 11.10 16.01 0.46
CA ALA A 247 11.99 16.26 1.60
C ALA A 247 11.41 15.70 2.91
N ALA A 248 10.12 15.92 3.18
CA ALA A 248 9.45 15.41 4.37
C ALA A 248 9.40 13.86 4.44
N ALA A 249 9.36 13.15 3.32
CA ALA A 249 9.40 11.68 3.33
C ALA A 249 10.80 11.17 3.71
N ARG A 250 11.85 11.83 3.19
CA ARG A 250 13.24 11.55 3.56
C ARG A 250 13.46 11.79 5.05
N GLU A 251 13.04 12.94 5.57
CA GLU A 251 13.13 13.27 6.99
C GLU A 251 12.37 12.28 7.87
N GLN A 252 11.17 11.89 7.45
CA GLN A 252 10.38 10.88 8.13
C GLN A 252 11.11 9.52 8.19
N LEU A 253 11.76 9.11 7.08
CA LEU A 253 12.51 7.86 7.06
C LEU A 253 13.76 7.91 7.95
N ILE A 254 14.44 9.05 7.98
CA ILE A 254 15.57 9.29 8.90
C ILE A 254 15.11 9.19 10.35
N GLU A 255 13.96 9.78 10.70
CA GLU A 255 13.39 9.67 12.03
C GLU A 255 13.04 8.22 12.41
N TRP A 256 12.50 7.43 11.46
CA TRP A 256 12.30 5.99 11.66
C TRP A 256 13.63 5.25 11.87
N GLY A 257 14.68 5.62 11.13
CA GLY A 257 16.02 5.09 11.33
C GLY A 257 16.54 5.37 12.74
N ASN A 258 16.44 6.62 13.20
CA ASN A 258 16.86 7.04 14.54
C ASN A 258 16.09 6.29 15.64
N ARG A 259 14.77 6.17 15.52
CA ARG A 259 13.92 5.45 16.50
C ARG A 259 14.25 3.97 16.61
N ASN A 260 14.64 3.35 15.51
CA ASN A 260 14.92 1.92 15.46
C ASN A 260 16.43 1.60 15.56
N ASP A 261 17.29 2.61 15.66
CA ASP A 261 18.75 2.46 15.57
C ASP A 261 19.16 1.74 14.27
N VAL A 262 18.64 2.21 13.13
CA VAL A 262 18.88 1.67 11.79
C VAL A 262 19.52 2.73 10.91
N THR A 263 20.61 2.37 10.22
CA THR A 263 21.26 3.27 9.26
C THR A 263 20.33 3.58 8.08
N VAL A 264 20.26 4.87 7.72
CA VAL A 264 19.52 5.35 6.55
C VAL A 264 20.50 5.93 5.53
N ILE A 265 20.48 5.42 4.30
CA ILE A 265 21.17 6.04 3.17
C ILE A 265 20.21 7.03 2.52
N SER A 266 20.63 8.29 2.44
CA SER A 266 19.85 9.37 1.85
C SER A 266 20.75 10.39 1.16
N GLN A 267 20.21 11.11 0.17
CA GLN A 267 20.87 12.22 -0.50
C GLN A 267 19.95 13.45 -0.49
N GLU A 268 20.49 14.64 -0.27
CA GLU A 268 19.70 15.87 -0.31
C GLU A 268 19.25 16.22 -1.73
N LYS A 269 20.12 15.97 -2.70
CA LYS A 269 19.88 16.14 -4.13
C LYS A 269 20.40 14.89 -4.82
N GLY A 270 19.51 14.09 -5.40
CA GLY A 270 19.89 12.86 -6.07
C GLY A 270 18.71 12.17 -6.71
N GLU A 271 18.99 11.25 -7.61
CA GLU A 271 17.98 10.38 -8.21
C GLU A 271 17.63 9.24 -7.25
N SER A 272 16.37 8.88 -7.18
CA SER A 272 15.84 7.75 -6.40
C SER A 272 16.67 6.46 -6.63
N ALA A 273 16.99 6.18 -7.88
CA ALA A 273 17.76 5.02 -8.28
C ALA A 273 19.21 5.02 -7.74
N ALA A 274 19.86 6.20 -7.68
CA ALA A 274 21.22 6.33 -7.14
C ALA A 274 21.26 6.07 -5.64
N VAL A 275 20.30 6.62 -4.89
CA VAL A 275 20.18 6.36 -3.44
C VAL A 275 19.99 4.88 -3.14
N CYS A 276 19.12 4.21 -3.92
CA CYS A 276 18.87 2.78 -3.75
C CYS A 276 20.12 1.94 -4.12
N PHE A 277 20.87 2.33 -5.13
CA PHE A 277 22.14 1.68 -5.51
C PHE A 277 23.17 1.80 -4.38
N ASP A 278 23.41 3.04 -3.89
CA ASP A 278 24.34 3.29 -2.82
C ASP A 278 23.98 2.54 -1.53
N ALA A 279 22.69 2.38 -1.27
CA ALA A 279 22.20 1.62 -0.12
C ALA A 279 22.56 0.13 -0.22
N VAL A 280 22.41 -0.47 -1.41
CA VAL A 280 22.78 -1.88 -1.62
C VAL A 280 24.29 -2.07 -1.52
N GLU A 281 25.11 -1.19 -2.12
CA GLU A 281 26.57 -1.25 -2.01
C GLU A 281 27.03 -1.03 -0.56
N ALA A 282 26.41 -0.12 0.17
CA ALA A 282 26.69 0.07 1.59
C ALA A 282 26.31 -1.15 2.43
N ALA A 283 25.19 -1.81 2.10
CA ALA A 283 24.75 -3.02 2.78
C ALA A 283 25.70 -4.20 2.56
N LYS A 284 26.15 -4.41 1.31
CA LYS A 284 27.18 -5.42 0.98
C LYS A 284 28.45 -5.18 1.78
N ALA A 285 28.97 -3.95 1.75
CA ALA A 285 30.23 -3.60 2.44
C ALA A 285 30.14 -3.81 3.95
N ARG A 286 28.95 -3.65 4.55
CA ARG A 286 28.71 -3.77 6.00
C ARG A 286 28.12 -5.12 6.41
N LYS A 287 27.90 -6.03 5.46
CA LYS A 287 27.27 -7.34 5.68
C LYS A 287 25.90 -7.21 6.37
N ILE A 288 25.06 -6.29 5.88
CA ILE A 288 23.70 -6.10 6.36
C ILE A 288 22.79 -7.18 5.76
N ASP A 289 21.90 -7.75 6.57
CA ASP A 289 21.01 -8.85 6.13
C ASP A 289 19.90 -8.34 5.18
N ILE A 290 19.34 -7.13 5.42
CA ILE A 290 18.15 -6.66 4.70
C ILE A 290 18.31 -5.18 4.31
N VAL A 291 17.96 -4.85 3.06
CA VAL A 291 17.76 -3.47 2.58
C VAL A 291 16.29 -3.23 2.33
N LEU A 292 15.71 -2.20 2.97
CA LEU A 292 14.36 -1.69 2.69
C LEU A 292 14.48 -0.41 1.87
N ALA A 293 14.08 -0.45 0.59
CA ALA A 293 14.16 0.68 -0.31
C ALA A 293 12.79 1.37 -0.44
N ASP A 294 12.68 2.61 0.08
CA ASP A 294 11.53 3.49 -0.19
C ASP A 294 11.61 4.01 -1.62
N THR A 295 10.46 4.17 -2.29
CA THR A 295 10.40 4.75 -3.63
C THR A 295 9.41 5.90 -3.69
N ALA A 296 9.54 6.74 -4.71
CA ALA A 296 8.57 7.78 -4.99
C ALA A 296 7.14 7.20 -5.11
N GLY A 297 6.16 7.97 -4.65
CA GLY A 297 4.75 7.59 -4.77
C GLY A 297 3.95 8.60 -5.61
N ARG A 298 4.58 9.67 -6.09
CA ARG A 298 3.94 10.70 -6.91
C ARG A 298 4.96 11.34 -7.85
N LEU A 299 4.59 11.36 -9.10
CA LEU A 299 5.20 12.18 -10.15
C LEU A 299 4.07 12.86 -10.93
N PRO A 300 4.35 13.81 -11.84
CA PRO A 300 3.33 14.58 -12.55
C PRO A 300 2.27 13.71 -13.22
N THR A 301 2.66 12.53 -13.72
CA THR A 301 1.74 11.54 -14.28
C THR A 301 2.01 10.15 -13.73
N GLN A 302 1.01 9.25 -13.81
CA GLN A 302 1.18 7.85 -13.44
C GLN A 302 2.24 7.15 -14.29
N LEU A 303 2.37 7.50 -15.57
CA LEU A 303 3.39 6.97 -16.46
C LEU A 303 4.80 7.32 -15.98
N HIS A 304 5.05 8.58 -15.61
CA HIS A 304 6.34 8.99 -15.08
C HIS A 304 6.69 8.27 -13.76
N LEU A 305 5.69 8.05 -12.90
CA LEU A 305 5.88 7.28 -11.67
C LEU A 305 6.33 5.84 -11.98
N MET A 306 5.65 5.18 -12.90
CA MET A 306 6.00 3.80 -13.27
C MET A 306 7.40 3.71 -13.89
N GLU A 307 7.77 4.66 -14.75
CA GLU A 307 9.10 4.69 -15.35
C GLU A 307 10.22 4.94 -14.31
N GLU A 308 9.98 5.81 -13.34
CA GLU A 308 10.94 6.05 -12.26
C GLU A 308 11.12 4.80 -11.39
N ILE A 309 10.04 4.13 -11.00
CA ILE A 309 10.14 2.91 -10.20
C ILE A 309 10.77 1.77 -11.00
N LYS A 310 10.47 1.63 -12.30
CA LYS A 310 11.17 0.69 -13.19
C LYS A 310 12.66 1.01 -13.30
N LYS A 311 13.03 2.30 -13.29
CA LYS A 311 14.43 2.72 -13.28
C LYS A 311 15.13 2.27 -11.98
N VAL A 312 14.49 2.44 -10.82
CA VAL A 312 15.00 1.94 -9.55
C VAL A 312 15.23 0.44 -9.62
N LYS A 313 14.24 -0.35 -10.07
CA LYS A 313 14.36 -1.81 -10.23
C LYS A 313 15.57 -2.17 -11.10
N ARG A 314 15.70 -1.55 -12.30
CA ARG A 314 16.83 -1.82 -13.21
C ARG A 314 18.19 -1.47 -12.60
N VAL A 315 18.26 -0.43 -11.79
CA VAL A 315 19.52 -0.02 -11.15
C VAL A 315 19.89 -0.94 -9.99
N LEU A 316 18.91 -1.42 -9.22
CA LEU A 316 19.14 -2.46 -8.21
C LEU A 316 19.70 -3.73 -8.85
N GLN A 317 19.18 -4.16 -10.01
CA GLN A 317 19.67 -5.30 -10.77
C GLN A 317 21.11 -5.13 -11.28
N LYS A 318 21.58 -3.88 -11.49
CA LYS A 318 22.98 -3.62 -11.84
C LYS A 318 23.93 -3.83 -10.67
N SER A 319 23.49 -3.52 -9.44
CA SER A 319 24.26 -3.79 -8.23
C SER A 319 24.23 -5.27 -7.88
N MET A 320 23.07 -5.90 -8.01
CA MET A 320 22.83 -7.32 -7.70
C MET A 320 21.79 -7.87 -8.67
N PRO A 321 22.17 -8.85 -9.55
CA PRO A 321 21.29 -9.33 -10.63
C PRO A 321 19.92 -9.83 -10.18
N ASP A 322 19.85 -10.45 -8.99
CA ASP A 322 18.62 -11.00 -8.42
C ASP A 322 17.79 -9.97 -7.62
N ALA A 323 18.33 -8.77 -7.39
CA ALA A 323 17.62 -7.70 -6.70
C ALA A 323 16.67 -6.93 -7.64
N PRO A 324 15.56 -6.39 -7.12
CA PRO A 324 15.03 -6.61 -5.78
C PRO A 324 14.44 -8.02 -5.64
N HIS A 325 14.68 -8.68 -4.51
CA HIS A 325 14.17 -10.03 -4.23
C HIS A 325 12.66 -10.00 -3.93
N GLU A 326 12.19 -8.90 -3.35
CA GLU A 326 10.77 -8.64 -3.12
C GLU A 326 10.41 -7.24 -3.63
N ILE A 327 9.27 -7.15 -4.30
CA ILE A 327 8.62 -5.90 -4.71
C ILE A 327 7.26 -5.84 -4.04
N LEU A 328 7.19 -5.08 -2.95
CA LEU A 328 5.98 -4.98 -2.14
C LEU A 328 5.19 -3.71 -2.51
N LEU A 329 3.97 -3.89 -2.98
CA LEU A 329 3.04 -2.77 -3.19
C LEU A 329 2.30 -2.46 -1.89
N VAL A 330 2.45 -1.22 -1.41
CA VAL A 330 1.71 -0.73 -0.24
C VAL A 330 0.41 -0.09 -0.68
N LEU A 331 -0.69 -0.60 -0.16
CA LEU A 331 -2.07 -0.22 -0.50
C LEU A 331 -2.79 0.33 0.73
N ASP A 332 -3.52 1.42 0.55
CA ASP A 332 -4.47 1.95 1.53
C ASP A 332 -5.82 1.24 1.38
N ALA A 333 -6.26 0.49 2.39
CA ALA A 333 -7.53 -0.23 2.34
C ALA A 333 -8.76 0.71 2.21
N ASN A 334 -8.63 1.99 2.55
CA ASN A 334 -9.73 2.96 2.41
C ASN A 334 -10.14 3.24 0.98
N ILE A 335 -9.28 2.98 0.00
CA ILE A 335 -9.59 3.25 -1.43
C ILE A 335 -10.55 2.21 -2.04
N GLY A 336 -10.83 1.08 -1.33
CA GLY A 336 -11.77 0.07 -1.80
C GLY A 336 -11.38 -0.52 -3.15
N GLN A 337 -12.33 -0.68 -4.08
CA GLN A 337 -12.12 -1.28 -5.41
C GLN A 337 -11.00 -0.62 -6.24
N ASN A 338 -10.69 0.66 -6.01
CA ASN A 338 -9.56 1.29 -6.69
C ASN A 338 -8.20 0.65 -6.34
N ALA A 339 -8.11 -0.09 -5.22
CA ALA A 339 -6.90 -0.86 -4.89
C ALA A 339 -6.62 -1.95 -5.93
N VAL A 340 -7.66 -2.60 -6.45
CA VAL A 340 -7.54 -3.64 -7.49
C VAL A 340 -6.90 -3.06 -8.75
N ASN A 341 -7.37 -1.88 -9.20
CA ASN A 341 -6.79 -1.20 -10.36
C ASN A 341 -5.33 -0.81 -10.15
N GLN A 342 -4.97 -0.39 -8.92
CA GLN A 342 -3.59 -0.11 -8.58
C GLN A 342 -2.73 -1.38 -8.63
N VAL A 343 -3.21 -2.48 -8.06
CA VAL A 343 -2.49 -3.76 -8.09
C VAL A 343 -2.21 -4.18 -9.53
N VAL A 344 -3.22 -4.18 -10.40
CA VAL A 344 -3.06 -4.54 -11.81
C VAL A 344 -2.02 -3.66 -12.49
N ALA A 345 -2.13 -2.33 -12.36
CA ALA A 345 -1.22 -1.40 -13.02
C ALA A 345 0.23 -1.53 -12.52
N PHE A 346 0.43 -1.72 -11.21
CA PHE A 346 1.77 -1.88 -10.64
C PHE A 346 2.35 -3.27 -10.95
N ASP A 347 1.52 -4.31 -10.95
CA ASP A 347 1.96 -5.67 -11.26
C ASP A 347 2.40 -5.79 -12.72
N ASP A 348 1.60 -5.29 -13.66
CA ASP A 348 1.94 -5.25 -15.09
C ASP A 348 3.23 -4.46 -15.36
N ALA A 349 3.51 -3.43 -14.55
CA ALA A 349 4.70 -2.61 -14.70
C ALA A 349 5.96 -3.20 -14.05
N LEU A 350 5.84 -3.89 -12.92
CA LEU A 350 6.96 -4.24 -12.04
C LEU A 350 7.10 -5.74 -11.80
N GLY A 351 6.03 -6.53 -11.93
CA GLY A 351 5.97 -7.91 -11.43
C GLY A 351 6.05 -7.93 -9.92
N LEU A 352 4.91 -7.67 -9.28
CA LEU A 352 4.84 -7.63 -7.81
C LEU A 352 5.03 -9.02 -7.21
N THR A 353 5.70 -9.08 -6.08
CA THR A 353 5.89 -10.34 -5.33
C THR A 353 5.03 -10.41 -4.08
N GLY A 354 4.50 -9.26 -3.65
CA GLY A 354 3.64 -9.20 -2.48
C GLY A 354 2.96 -7.85 -2.27
N LEU A 355 1.96 -7.87 -1.40
CA LEU A 355 1.17 -6.70 -1.01
C LEU A 355 1.33 -6.42 0.48
N VAL A 356 1.26 -5.13 0.83
CA VAL A 356 1.12 -4.65 2.21
C VAL A 356 -0.15 -3.82 2.28
N LEU A 357 -1.16 -4.31 3.00
CA LEU A 357 -2.43 -3.60 3.19
C LEU A 357 -2.38 -2.79 4.48
N THR A 358 -2.60 -1.49 4.38
CA THR A 358 -2.54 -0.54 5.49
C THR A 358 -3.91 0.06 5.81
N LYS A 359 -4.01 0.69 6.97
CA LYS A 359 -5.19 1.46 7.41
C LYS A 359 -6.49 0.67 7.48
N LEU A 360 -6.40 -0.62 7.76
CA LEU A 360 -7.60 -1.46 7.95
C LEU A 360 -8.48 -0.97 9.12
N ASP A 361 -7.89 -0.31 10.12
CA ASP A 361 -8.55 0.30 11.27
C ASP A 361 -9.40 1.53 10.92
N GLY A 362 -9.06 2.20 9.85
CA GLY A 362 -9.78 3.37 9.34
C GLY A 362 -11.01 3.04 8.50
N THR A 363 -11.13 1.83 7.95
CA THR A 363 -12.02 1.53 6.84
C THR A 363 -13.19 0.60 7.19
N ALA A 364 -14.32 0.82 6.50
CA ALA A 364 -15.41 -0.14 6.38
C ALA A 364 -15.35 -0.97 5.08
N LYS A 365 -14.21 -0.92 4.38
CA LYS A 365 -13.97 -1.53 3.05
C LYS A 365 -13.05 -2.76 3.12
N GLY A 366 -13.03 -3.48 4.24
CA GLY A 366 -12.19 -4.67 4.41
C GLY A 366 -12.44 -5.78 3.39
N GLY A 367 -13.59 -5.77 2.71
CA GLY A 367 -13.91 -6.71 1.62
C GLY A 367 -12.99 -6.61 0.40
N VAL A 368 -12.24 -5.51 0.23
CA VAL A 368 -11.28 -5.33 -0.87
C VAL A 368 -10.26 -6.48 -0.98
N ILE A 369 -9.91 -7.14 0.13
CA ILE A 369 -9.01 -8.30 0.11
C ILE A 369 -9.61 -9.45 -0.71
N ALA A 370 -10.94 -9.67 -0.63
CA ALA A 370 -11.62 -10.67 -1.44
C ALA A 370 -11.58 -10.31 -2.93
N ALA A 371 -11.76 -9.01 -3.27
CA ALA A 371 -11.62 -8.54 -4.64
C ALA A 371 -10.21 -8.80 -5.19
N LEU A 372 -9.17 -8.52 -4.41
CA LEU A 372 -7.78 -8.82 -4.79
C LEU A 372 -7.56 -10.31 -5.03
N ALA A 373 -8.10 -11.17 -4.16
CA ALA A 373 -8.00 -12.62 -4.31
C ALA A 373 -8.68 -13.15 -5.58
N ALA A 374 -9.77 -12.52 -5.99
CA ALA A 374 -10.50 -12.94 -7.18
C ALA A 374 -9.85 -12.47 -8.48
N VAL A 375 -9.38 -11.20 -8.54
CA VAL A 375 -8.89 -10.56 -9.77
C VAL A 375 -7.41 -10.81 -10.01
N ARG A 376 -6.58 -10.60 -8.99
CA ARG A 376 -5.12 -10.73 -9.09
C ARG A 376 -4.55 -11.26 -7.77
N PRO A 377 -4.45 -12.58 -7.60
CA PRO A 377 -4.09 -13.22 -6.33
C PRO A 377 -2.58 -13.10 -6.03
N ILE A 378 -2.11 -11.89 -5.80
CA ILE A 378 -0.75 -11.62 -5.33
C ILE A 378 -0.70 -11.81 -3.82
N PRO A 379 0.32 -12.48 -3.24
CA PRO A 379 0.43 -12.71 -1.82
C PRO A 379 0.31 -11.43 -0.98
N VAL A 380 -0.55 -11.41 0.02
CA VAL A 380 -0.58 -10.37 1.04
C VAL A 380 0.45 -10.73 2.11
N ARG A 381 1.60 -10.07 2.10
CA ARG A 381 2.68 -10.34 3.04
C ARG A 381 2.36 -9.80 4.44
N TYR A 382 1.82 -8.57 4.49
CA TYR A 382 1.55 -7.88 5.75
C TYR A 382 0.24 -7.11 5.72
N ILE A 383 -0.38 -6.99 6.90
CA ILE A 383 -1.54 -6.14 7.15
C ILE A 383 -1.27 -5.17 8.30
N GLY A 384 -1.68 -3.91 8.12
CA GLY A 384 -1.60 -2.84 9.11
C GLY A 384 -2.97 -2.49 9.67
N VAL A 385 -3.10 -2.55 11.00
CA VAL A 385 -4.35 -2.39 11.74
C VAL A 385 -4.32 -1.24 12.74
N GLY A 386 -3.37 -0.32 12.58
CA GLY A 386 -3.23 0.84 13.44
C GLY A 386 -1.89 1.56 13.24
N GLU A 387 -1.65 2.58 14.07
CA GLU A 387 -0.46 3.44 13.98
C GLU A 387 0.74 2.93 14.80
N SER A 388 0.51 2.09 15.81
CA SER A 388 1.59 1.56 16.66
C SER A 388 2.61 0.78 15.85
N ILE A 389 3.85 0.76 16.32
CA ILE A 389 4.96 0.04 15.68
C ILE A 389 4.68 -1.46 15.54
N ASP A 390 3.89 -2.02 16.46
CA ASP A 390 3.50 -3.42 16.46
C ASP A 390 2.24 -3.73 15.63
N ASP A 391 1.63 -2.74 14.98
CA ASP A 391 0.37 -2.88 14.25
C ASP A 391 0.55 -3.28 12.77
N LEU A 392 1.72 -3.79 12.41
CA LEU A 392 1.99 -4.43 11.12
C LEU A 392 2.39 -5.89 11.35
N ARG A 393 1.66 -6.83 10.77
CA ARG A 393 1.88 -8.27 10.98
C ARG A 393 1.66 -9.06 9.69
N PRO A 394 2.23 -10.27 9.59
CA PRO A 394 1.92 -11.19 8.50
C PRO A 394 0.42 -11.43 8.36
N PHE A 395 -0.04 -11.57 7.13
CA PHE A 395 -1.43 -11.88 6.83
C PHE A 395 -1.72 -13.36 7.11
N VAL A 396 -2.83 -13.63 7.82
CA VAL A 396 -3.36 -14.96 8.06
C VAL A 396 -4.85 -14.94 7.68
N ALA A 397 -5.22 -15.66 6.64
CA ALA A 397 -6.57 -15.63 6.07
C ALA A 397 -7.64 -16.04 7.10
N ARG A 398 -7.35 -17.06 7.90
CA ARG A 398 -8.25 -17.53 8.96
C ARG A 398 -8.53 -16.43 9.98
N ASP A 399 -7.47 -15.82 10.53
CA ASP A 399 -7.59 -14.79 11.56
C ASP A 399 -8.34 -13.56 11.03
N PHE A 400 -8.09 -13.21 9.78
CA PHE A 400 -8.77 -12.11 9.10
C PHE A 400 -10.27 -12.39 8.95
N VAL A 401 -10.65 -13.57 8.46
CA VAL A 401 -12.06 -13.95 8.28
C VAL A 401 -12.77 -14.06 9.63
N ASP A 402 -12.12 -14.60 10.66
CA ASP A 402 -12.69 -14.71 12.02
C ASP A 402 -12.87 -13.33 12.69
N ALA A 403 -12.01 -12.38 12.37
CA ALA A 403 -12.17 -11.00 12.86
C ALA A 403 -13.26 -10.23 12.08
N LEU A 404 -13.45 -10.52 10.79
CA LEU A 404 -14.44 -9.87 9.93
C LEU A 404 -15.84 -10.45 10.13
N LEU A 405 -15.96 -11.77 10.25
CA LEU A 405 -17.20 -12.53 10.42
C LEU A 405 -17.13 -13.35 11.71
N PRO A 406 -17.31 -12.74 12.89
CA PRO A 406 -17.35 -13.47 14.15
C PRO A 406 -18.58 -14.39 14.19
N ASP A 407 -18.49 -15.45 15.01
CA ASP A 407 -19.55 -16.43 15.23
C ASP A 407 -20.82 -15.81 15.77
#